data_911ec4a6be17b26e17cbdfc0d2ea767d
#
_entry.id   911ec4a6be17b26e17cbdfc0d2ea767d
#
_cell.length_a   1.000
_cell.length_b   1.000
_cell.length_c   1.000
_cell.angle_alpha   90.00
_cell.angle_beta   90.00
_cell.angle_gamma   90.00
#
_symmetry.space_group_name_H-M   'P 1'
#
loop_
_entity.id
_entity.type
_entity.pdbx_description
1 polymer ?
#
loop_
_entity_poly.entity_id
_entity_poly.type
_entity_poly.pdbx_seq_one_letter_code
_entity_poly.pdbx_strand_id
1 'polypeptide(L)'
;STTSDAFNVSSLGSGADGTPGYPLISVWLTGKELKDAFEVDASVTALMPEAQIYGAGMTWTWNPHRMMFNKVTDCAQVLPDGSAVPIDDDRLYRVVTGLYTGQMLGTVNDQSFGILAITPKDAQGNVITDYEEHIIYNPNGSEVKEWYALASYLQSMGEVDGRYAAPEGRKVEHATWNPLNLLKNLNLFGWLAVLAAVLVLAA
;
A
#
# COMPACT_ATOMS: atom_id res chain seq x y z
N SER A 1 8.37 -6.28 24.62
CA SER A 1 7.66 -7.15 23.65
C SER A 1 8.42 -8.44 23.46
N THR A 2 7.72 -9.54 23.41
CA THR A 2 8.28 -10.88 23.22
C THR A 2 7.93 -11.40 21.83
N THR A 3 8.61 -12.45 21.36
CA THR A 3 8.22 -13.20 20.15
C THR A 3 6.76 -13.67 20.22
N SER A 4 6.29 -14.05 21.42
CA SER A 4 4.90 -14.44 21.67
C SER A 4 3.93 -13.27 21.42
N ASP A 5 4.28 -12.05 21.76
CA ASP A 5 3.44 -10.87 21.51
C ASP A 5 3.31 -10.61 20.01
N ALA A 6 4.41 -10.70 19.25
CA ALA A 6 4.39 -10.56 17.79
C ALA A 6 3.55 -11.68 17.13
N PHE A 7 3.68 -12.93 17.62
CA PHE A 7 2.86 -14.04 17.16
C PHE A 7 1.37 -13.79 17.40
N ASN A 8 0.99 -13.37 18.59
CA ASN A 8 -0.41 -13.09 18.93
C ASN A 8 -1.04 -11.97 18.10
N VAL A 9 -0.23 -11.03 17.64
CA VAL A 9 -0.71 -9.88 16.83
C VAL A 9 -0.85 -10.24 15.35
N SER A 10 0.04 -11.09 14.81
CA SER A 10 0.17 -11.28 13.36
C SER A 10 0.26 -12.73 12.90
N SER A 11 -0.31 -13.69 13.68
CA SER A 11 -0.30 -15.12 13.33
C SER A 11 -1.56 -15.60 12.61
N LEU A 12 -2.33 -14.70 12.04
CA LEU A 12 -3.56 -15.06 11.33
C LEU A 12 -3.25 -15.93 10.09
N GLY A 13 -4.11 -16.93 9.86
CA GLY A 13 -4.00 -17.81 8.70
C GLY A 13 -2.83 -18.80 8.75
N SER A 14 -2.53 -19.39 7.63
CA SER A 14 -1.38 -20.30 7.44
C SER A 14 -0.83 -20.16 6.02
N GLY A 15 0.44 -20.52 5.82
CA GLY A 15 1.04 -20.63 4.52
C GLY A 15 0.93 -22.03 3.91
N ALA A 16 1.60 -22.25 2.78
CA ALA A 16 1.66 -23.54 2.11
C ALA A 16 2.35 -24.62 2.97
N ASP A 17 3.23 -24.23 3.91
CA ASP A 17 3.87 -25.13 4.87
C ASP A 17 2.94 -25.61 5.99
N GLY A 18 1.69 -25.14 6.04
CA GLY A 18 0.69 -25.49 7.04
C GLY A 18 0.96 -24.95 8.44
N THR A 19 2.01 -24.15 8.65
CA THR A 19 2.27 -23.55 9.96
C THR A 19 1.50 -22.23 10.14
N PRO A 20 1.14 -21.86 11.40
CA PRO A 20 0.38 -20.63 11.65
C PRO A 20 1.10 -19.35 11.20
N GLY A 21 0.32 -18.42 10.69
CA GLY A 21 0.74 -17.12 10.18
C GLY A 21 0.88 -17.10 8.66
N TYR A 22 0.35 -16.05 8.04
CA TYR A 22 0.57 -15.83 6.61
C TYR A 22 2.05 -15.55 6.31
N PRO A 23 2.59 -16.14 5.23
CA PRO A 23 3.94 -15.80 4.76
C PRO A 23 3.97 -14.43 4.09
N LEU A 24 5.15 -13.83 4.07
CA LEU A 24 5.45 -12.70 3.21
C LEU A 24 5.68 -13.15 1.77
N ILE A 25 5.19 -12.35 0.83
CA ILE A 25 5.45 -12.50 -0.59
C ILE A 25 6.18 -11.27 -1.14
N SER A 26 6.91 -11.46 -2.23
CA SER A 26 7.57 -10.39 -2.98
C SER A 26 6.95 -10.28 -4.35
N VAL A 27 6.28 -9.17 -4.62
CA VAL A 27 5.62 -8.87 -5.89
C VAL A 27 6.11 -7.53 -6.43
N TRP A 28 5.74 -7.22 -7.67
CA TRP A 28 6.05 -5.94 -8.30
C TRP A 28 4.76 -5.24 -8.69
N LEU A 29 4.71 -3.94 -8.43
CA LEU A 29 3.62 -3.05 -8.83
C LEU A 29 4.21 -1.88 -9.62
N THR A 30 3.47 -1.36 -10.58
CA THR A 30 3.80 -0.09 -11.20
C THR A 30 3.61 1.05 -10.20
N GLY A 31 4.24 2.19 -10.44
CA GLY A 31 4.04 3.36 -9.57
C GLY A 31 2.59 3.82 -9.55
N LYS A 32 1.88 3.70 -10.68
CA LYS A 32 0.44 3.96 -10.73
C LYS A 32 -0.34 3.02 -9.81
N GLU A 33 -0.04 1.73 -9.82
CA GLU A 33 -0.70 0.75 -8.95
C GLU A 33 -0.38 0.97 -7.46
N LEU A 34 0.83 1.45 -7.13
CA LEU A 34 1.16 1.87 -5.77
C LEU A 34 0.29 3.05 -5.31
N LYS A 35 0.09 4.05 -6.18
CA LYS A 35 -0.81 5.17 -5.89
C LYS A 35 -2.25 4.70 -5.73
N ASP A 36 -2.70 3.77 -6.57
CA ASP A 36 -4.04 3.17 -6.46
C ASP A 36 -4.22 2.42 -5.13
N ALA A 37 -3.18 1.74 -4.61
CA ALA A 37 -3.23 1.13 -3.28
C ALA A 37 -3.43 2.17 -2.17
N PHE A 38 -2.72 3.31 -2.23
CA PHE A 38 -2.91 4.40 -1.27
C PHE A 38 -4.26 5.12 -1.46
N GLU A 39 -4.82 5.12 -2.67
CA GLU A 39 -6.19 5.59 -2.89
C GLU A 39 -7.23 4.70 -2.21
N VAL A 40 -7.03 3.38 -2.16
CA VAL A 40 -7.88 2.48 -1.36
C VAL A 40 -7.86 2.93 0.10
N ASP A 41 -6.67 3.14 0.68
CA ASP A 41 -6.55 3.62 2.06
C ASP A 41 -7.24 4.99 2.25
N ALA A 42 -6.96 5.97 1.41
CA ALA A 42 -7.50 7.33 1.56
C ALA A 42 -9.01 7.42 1.32
N SER A 43 -9.57 6.55 0.48
CA SER A 43 -10.96 6.64 0.05
C SER A 43 -11.89 5.66 0.76
N VAL A 44 -11.38 4.51 1.21
CA VAL A 44 -12.21 3.41 1.70
C VAL A 44 -12.11 3.25 3.22
N THR A 45 -10.99 3.62 3.86
CA THR A 45 -10.77 3.43 5.30
C THR A 45 -11.83 4.09 6.18
N ALA A 46 -12.41 5.21 5.75
CA ALA A 46 -13.49 5.87 6.48
C ALA A 46 -14.77 5.01 6.58
N LEU A 47 -14.96 4.07 5.63
CA LEU A 47 -16.10 3.15 5.58
C LEU A 47 -15.71 1.76 6.06
N MET A 48 -14.46 1.36 5.82
CA MET A 48 -13.90 0.05 6.15
C MET A 48 -12.52 0.25 6.78
N PRO A 49 -12.42 0.38 8.11
CA PRO A 49 -11.13 0.60 8.79
C PRO A 49 -10.09 -0.49 8.51
N GLU A 50 -10.53 -1.69 8.16
CA GLU A 50 -9.68 -2.83 7.81
C GLU A 50 -8.92 -2.63 6.49
N ALA A 51 -9.37 -1.70 5.64
CA ALA A 51 -8.69 -1.34 4.40
C ALA A 51 -7.47 -0.42 4.62
N GLN A 52 -7.16 -0.08 5.86
CA GLN A 52 -6.02 0.79 6.19
C GLN A 52 -4.69 0.15 5.81
N ILE A 53 -3.85 0.92 5.11
CA ILE A 53 -2.54 0.48 4.63
C ILE A 53 -1.44 1.23 5.39
N TYR A 54 -0.49 0.47 5.91
CA TYR A 54 0.71 0.97 6.57
C TYR A 54 1.93 0.67 5.68
N GLY A 55 2.34 1.66 4.87
CA GLY A 55 3.50 1.52 4.00
C GLY A 55 4.82 1.85 4.72
N ALA A 56 5.88 1.11 4.41
CA ALA A 56 7.25 1.44 4.75
C ALA A 56 8.06 1.69 3.48
N GLY A 57 9.09 2.56 3.55
CA GLY A 57 9.89 2.95 2.40
C GLY A 57 9.18 3.93 1.45
N MET A 58 8.04 4.47 1.85
CA MET A 58 7.27 5.45 1.08
C MET A 58 6.67 6.52 1.95
N THR A 59 6.43 7.68 1.36
CA THR A 59 5.60 8.76 1.91
C THR A 59 4.51 9.12 0.92
N TRP A 60 3.35 9.53 1.42
CA TRP A 60 2.24 9.98 0.60
C TRP A 60 1.38 11.01 1.31
N THR A 61 0.79 11.90 0.52
CA THR A 61 -0.07 12.98 0.97
C THR A 61 -1.46 12.82 0.37
N TRP A 62 -2.49 13.07 1.16
CA TRP A 62 -3.86 13.00 0.71
C TRP A 62 -4.68 14.19 1.20
N ASN A 63 -5.73 14.53 0.44
CA ASN A 63 -6.65 15.59 0.78
C ASN A 63 -8.08 15.02 0.93
N PRO A 64 -8.70 15.07 2.12
CA PRO A 64 -10.03 14.53 2.38
C PRO A 64 -11.15 15.22 1.58
N HIS A 65 -10.93 16.47 1.14
CA HIS A 65 -11.92 17.24 0.38
C HIS A 65 -11.99 16.87 -1.10
N ARG A 66 -11.10 16.00 -1.57
CA ARG A 66 -11.13 15.52 -2.94
C ARG A 66 -12.16 14.41 -3.12
N MET A 67 -12.57 14.17 -4.36
CA MET A 67 -13.50 13.09 -4.68
C MET A 67 -12.88 11.73 -4.37
N MET A 68 -13.73 10.77 -4.10
CA MET A 68 -13.37 9.38 -3.85
C MET A 68 -12.50 8.83 -5.00
N PHE A 69 -11.49 8.03 -4.67
CA PHE A 69 -10.48 7.49 -5.59
C PHE A 69 -9.62 8.53 -6.32
N ASN A 70 -9.58 9.76 -5.80
CA ASN A 70 -8.68 10.84 -6.23
C ASN A 70 -8.14 11.66 -5.05
N LYS A 71 -8.09 11.08 -3.86
CA LYS A 71 -7.67 11.80 -2.64
C LYS A 71 -6.17 11.94 -2.50
N VAL A 72 -5.38 11.00 -3.02
CA VAL A 72 -3.91 11.06 -2.99
C VAL A 72 -3.40 12.12 -3.93
N THR A 73 -2.57 13.04 -3.41
CA THR A 73 -2.00 14.14 -4.19
C THR A 73 -0.55 13.92 -4.54
N ASP A 74 0.20 13.27 -3.67
CA ASP A 74 1.63 13.03 -3.82
C ASP A 74 2.01 11.67 -3.26
N CYS A 75 2.98 11.03 -3.90
CA CYS A 75 3.53 9.76 -3.47
C CYS A 75 5.02 9.72 -3.82
N ALA A 76 5.87 9.34 -2.88
CA ALA A 76 7.31 9.29 -3.07
C ALA A 76 7.93 8.06 -2.39
N GLN A 77 8.93 7.48 -3.03
CA GLN A 77 9.79 6.46 -2.44
C GLN A 77 10.81 7.13 -1.51
N VAL A 78 11.00 6.59 -0.32
CA VAL A 78 12.05 7.01 0.60
C VAL A 78 13.27 6.12 0.38
N LEU A 79 14.38 6.73 0.00
CA LEU A 79 15.66 6.05 -0.22
C LEU A 79 16.39 5.80 1.10
N PRO A 80 17.41 4.91 1.14
CA PRO A 80 18.16 4.62 2.36
C PRO A 80 18.86 5.82 3.01
N ASP A 81 19.17 6.85 2.22
CA ASP A 81 19.73 8.11 2.71
C ASP A 81 18.67 9.08 3.28
N GLY A 82 17.41 8.68 3.29
CA GLY A 82 16.28 9.48 3.76
C GLY A 82 15.71 10.46 2.74
N SER A 83 16.28 10.57 1.55
CA SER A 83 15.72 11.39 0.49
C SER A 83 14.43 10.79 -0.08
N ALA A 84 13.49 11.65 -0.49
CA ALA A 84 12.24 11.24 -1.10
C ALA A 84 12.27 11.51 -2.61
N VAL A 85 11.98 10.47 -3.40
CA VAL A 85 11.91 10.55 -4.86
C VAL A 85 10.47 10.31 -5.30
N PRO A 86 9.86 11.23 -6.08
CA PRO A 86 8.51 11.02 -6.60
C PRO A 86 8.37 9.68 -7.31
N ILE A 87 7.24 9.03 -7.13
CA ILE A 87 6.92 7.77 -7.81
C ILE A 87 6.68 8.04 -9.30
N ASP A 88 7.35 7.26 -10.13
CA ASP A 88 7.13 7.19 -11.57
C ASP A 88 6.05 6.15 -11.87
N ASP A 89 4.96 6.55 -12.53
CA ASP A 89 3.78 5.73 -12.77
C ASP A 89 4.09 4.46 -13.57
N ASP A 90 5.04 4.50 -14.47
CA ASP A 90 5.36 3.41 -15.39
C ASP A 90 6.46 2.47 -14.86
N ARG A 91 7.18 2.90 -13.84
CA ARG A 91 8.27 2.11 -13.26
C ARG A 91 7.71 1.00 -12.37
N LEU A 92 8.36 -0.18 -12.40
CA LEU A 92 8.11 -1.28 -11.48
C LEU A 92 8.83 -1.08 -10.15
N TYR A 93 8.10 -1.25 -9.08
CA TYR A 93 8.59 -1.21 -7.69
C TYR A 93 8.35 -2.55 -7.02
N ARG A 94 9.40 -3.06 -6.37
CA ARG A 94 9.28 -4.28 -5.56
C ARG A 94 8.52 -3.96 -4.28
N VAL A 95 7.49 -4.76 -4.01
CA VAL A 95 6.65 -4.66 -2.81
C VAL A 95 6.73 -5.97 -2.04
N VAL A 96 6.94 -5.88 -0.74
CA VAL A 96 6.83 -7.01 0.18
C VAL A 96 5.55 -6.80 1.00
N THR A 97 4.70 -7.81 1.02
CA THR A 97 3.43 -7.79 1.75
C THR A 97 3.07 -9.21 2.20
N GLY A 98 2.07 -9.35 3.07
CA GLY A 98 1.53 -10.66 3.40
C GLY A 98 0.80 -11.31 2.23
N LEU A 99 0.80 -12.64 2.18
CA LEU A 99 0.12 -13.42 1.14
C LEU A 99 -1.36 -13.03 1.02
N TYR A 100 -2.07 -12.93 2.13
CA TYR A 100 -3.49 -12.55 2.14
C TYR A 100 -3.71 -11.14 1.57
N THR A 101 -2.91 -10.18 2.01
CA THR A 101 -2.98 -8.79 1.50
C THR A 101 -2.71 -8.74 0.00
N GLY A 102 -1.70 -9.47 -0.49
CA GLY A 102 -1.39 -9.56 -1.92
C GLY A 102 -2.56 -10.10 -2.74
N GLN A 103 -3.22 -11.15 -2.27
CA GLN A 103 -4.43 -11.71 -2.91
C GLN A 103 -5.59 -10.71 -2.91
N MET A 104 -5.79 -9.96 -1.81
CA MET A 104 -6.84 -8.94 -1.71
C MET A 104 -6.61 -7.76 -2.64
N LEU A 105 -5.35 -7.35 -2.86
CA LEU A 105 -5.04 -6.28 -3.82
C LEU A 105 -5.55 -6.59 -5.24
N GLY A 106 -5.53 -7.85 -5.65
CA GLY A 106 -6.07 -8.28 -6.94
C GLY A 106 -7.59 -8.07 -7.11
N THR A 107 -8.34 -7.88 -6.02
CA THR A 107 -9.80 -7.66 -6.06
C THR A 107 -10.20 -6.18 -6.13
N VAL A 108 -9.25 -5.26 -6.01
CA VAL A 108 -9.51 -3.81 -5.93
C VAL A 108 -10.20 -3.28 -7.19
N ASN A 109 -9.86 -3.81 -8.37
CA ASN A 109 -10.50 -3.43 -9.63
C ASN A 109 -12.02 -3.60 -9.56
N ASP A 110 -12.49 -4.79 -9.16
CA ASP A 110 -13.93 -5.09 -9.11
C ASP A 110 -14.63 -4.25 -8.04
N GLN A 111 -14.01 -4.07 -6.89
CA GLN A 111 -14.56 -3.30 -5.77
C GLN A 111 -14.62 -1.78 -6.03
N SER A 112 -13.77 -1.26 -6.90
CA SER A 112 -13.72 0.14 -7.30
C SER A 112 -14.46 0.43 -8.62
N PHE A 113 -15.21 -0.52 -9.15
CA PHE A 113 -15.88 -0.41 -10.46
C PHE A 113 -14.90 -0.12 -11.61
N GLY A 114 -13.67 -0.62 -11.52
CA GLY A 114 -12.63 -0.42 -12.52
C GLY A 114 -11.92 0.94 -12.46
N ILE A 115 -12.20 1.78 -11.45
CA ILE A 115 -11.54 3.09 -11.28
C ILE A 115 -10.09 2.91 -10.83
N LEU A 116 -9.85 1.97 -9.92
CA LEU A 116 -8.53 1.57 -9.44
C LEU A 116 -8.22 0.17 -9.96
N ALA A 117 -6.96 -0.07 -10.33
CA ALA A 117 -6.51 -1.37 -10.78
C ALA A 117 -5.14 -1.68 -10.20
N ILE A 118 -5.05 -2.81 -9.47
CA ILE A 118 -3.80 -3.30 -8.90
C ILE A 118 -3.61 -4.73 -9.37
N THR A 119 -2.61 -4.95 -10.20
CA THR A 119 -2.31 -6.26 -10.79
C THR A 119 -0.88 -6.65 -10.45
N PRO A 120 -0.66 -7.41 -9.37
CA PRO A 120 0.67 -7.84 -8.97
C PRO A 120 1.39 -8.60 -10.08
N LYS A 121 2.69 -8.33 -10.22
CA LYS A 121 3.55 -8.80 -11.30
C LYS A 121 4.82 -9.45 -10.74
N ASP A 122 5.51 -10.20 -11.58
CA ASP A 122 6.88 -10.63 -11.35
C ASP A 122 7.89 -9.50 -11.68
N ALA A 123 9.18 -9.76 -11.48
CA ALA A 123 10.26 -8.80 -11.75
C ALA A 123 10.39 -8.43 -13.25
N GLN A 124 9.84 -9.23 -14.14
CA GLN A 124 9.81 -9.03 -15.59
C GLN A 124 8.56 -8.27 -16.06
N GLY A 125 7.63 -7.99 -15.14
CA GLY A 125 6.38 -7.29 -15.43
C GLY A 125 5.25 -8.21 -15.90
N ASN A 126 5.40 -9.53 -15.82
CA ASN A 126 4.32 -10.47 -16.14
C ASN A 126 3.35 -10.55 -14.96
N VAL A 127 2.05 -10.60 -15.26
CA VAL A 127 1.01 -10.77 -14.25
C VAL A 127 1.19 -12.12 -13.56
N ILE A 128 1.20 -12.11 -12.21
CA ILE A 128 1.24 -13.33 -11.42
C ILE A 128 -0.18 -13.87 -11.21
N THR A 129 -0.34 -15.19 -11.29
CA THR A 129 -1.60 -15.88 -11.05
C THR A 129 -1.54 -16.77 -9.82
N ASP A 130 -0.36 -17.27 -9.47
CA ASP A 130 -0.09 -18.03 -8.26
C ASP A 130 0.80 -17.20 -7.31
N TYR A 131 0.19 -16.68 -6.25
CA TYR A 131 0.88 -15.86 -5.26
C TYR A 131 1.81 -16.67 -4.37
N GLU A 132 1.56 -17.97 -4.20
CA GLU A 132 2.40 -18.84 -3.37
C GLU A 132 3.78 -19.08 -3.99
N GLU A 133 3.93 -19.01 -5.32
CA GLU A 133 5.23 -19.05 -6.00
C GLU A 133 6.13 -17.86 -5.65
N HIS A 134 5.57 -16.80 -5.06
CA HIS A 134 6.28 -15.57 -4.70
C HIS A 134 6.54 -15.45 -3.19
N ILE A 135 6.33 -16.53 -2.43
CA ILE A 135 6.64 -16.58 -0.99
C ILE A 135 8.14 -16.37 -0.77
N ILE A 136 8.45 -15.58 0.26
CA ILE A 136 9.82 -15.35 0.71
C ILE A 136 10.21 -16.46 1.68
N TYR A 137 11.34 -17.10 1.43
CA TYR A 137 11.87 -18.17 2.25
C TYR A 137 13.14 -17.75 3.00
N ASN A 138 13.29 -18.26 4.22
CA ASN A 138 14.53 -18.21 4.97
C ASN A 138 15.59 -19.11 4.31
N PRO A 139 16.89 -18.92 4.63
CA PRO A 139 17.96 -19.78 4.11
C PRO A 139 17.81 -21.27 4.44
N ASN A 140 17.06 -21.61 5.49
CA ASN A 140 16.76 -22.99 5.89
C ASN A 140 15.54 -23.58 5.16
N GLY A 141 14.93 -22.84 4.22
CA GLY A 141 13.78 -23.29 3.43
C GLY A 141 12.41 -23.09 4.10
N SER A 142 12.35 -22.52 5.31
CA SER A 142 11.07 -22.18 5.96
C SER A 142 10.50 -20.86 5.40
N GLU A 143 9.19 -20.74 5.37
CA GLU A 143 8.52 -19.49 4.96
C GLU A 143 8.83 -18.35 5.95
N VAL A 144 9.07 -17.14 5.43
CA VAL A 144 9.16 -15.94 6.26
C VAL A 144 7.74 -15.50 6.63
N LYS A 145 7.32 -15.78 7.84
CA LYS A 145 6.00 -15.38 8.36
C LYS A 145 5.98 -13.90 8.75
N GLU A 146 4.81 -13.25 8.60
CA GLU A 146 4.63 -11.85 9.00
C GLU A 146 5.01 -11.61 10.46
N TRP A 147 4.52 -12.46 11.37
CA TRP A 147 4.83 -12.36 12.80
C TRP A 147 6.32 -12.53 13.09
N TYR A 148 7.01 -13.41 12.33
CA TYR A 148 8.44 -13.65 12.48
C TYR A 148 9.25 -12.44 12.01
N ALA A 149 8.87 -11.83 10.88
CA ALA A 149 9.51 -10.60 10.39
C ALA A 149 9.34 -9.46 11.41
N LEU A 150 8.13 -9.31 11.97
CA LEU A 150 7.85 -8.33 13.04
C LEU A 150 8.71 -8.60 14.28
N ALA A 151 8.75 -9.84 14.76
CA ALA A 151 9.55 -10.22 15.92
C ALA A 151 11.04 -9.96 15.69
N SER A 152 11.57 -10.34 14.52
CA SER A 152 12.97 -10.12 14.17
C SER A 152 13.33 -8.64 14.11
N TYR A 153 12.43 -7.81 13.57
CA TYR A 153 12.61 -6.38 13.53
C TYR A 153 12.62 -5.76 14.94
N LEU A 154 11.68 -6.13 15.80
CA LEU A 154 11.64 -5.66 17.18
C LEU A 154 12.88 -6.09 17.98
N GLN A 155 13.36 -7.33 17.77
CA GLN A 155 14.59 -7.83 18.39
C GLN A 155 15.83 -7.05 17.93
N SER A 156 15.89 -6.65 16.66
CA SER A 156 17.03 -5.90 16.11
C SER A 156 17.23 -4.53 16.76
N MET A 157 16.17 -3.96 17.35
CA MET A 157 16.23 -2.66 18.02
C MET A 157 16.64 -2.75 19.49
N GLY A 158 16.58 -3.94 20.13
CA GLY A 158 16.77 -4.13 21.56
C GLY A 158 15.63 -3.51 22.38
N GLU A 159 15.64 -2.20 22.55
CA GLU A 159 14.51 -1.44 23.05
C GLU A 159 13.83 -0.70 21.90
N VAL A 160 12.50 -0.60 21.93
CA VAL A 160 11.76 0.22 20.96
C VAL A 160 12.13 1.66 21.22
N ASP A 161 12.92 2.24 20.31
CA ASP A 161 13.41 3.60 20.47
C ASP A 161 12.30 4.65 20.33
N GLY A 162 12.57 5.88 20.72
CA GLY A 162 11.60 6.97 20.75
C GLY A 162 11.07 7.40 19.39
N ARG A 163 11.60 6.84 18.27
CA ARG A 163 11.15 7.17 16.91
C ARG A 163 9.67 6.85 16.68
N TYR A 164 9.16 5.81 17.36
CA TYR A 164 7.75 5.40 17.27
C TYR A 164 6.84 6.07 18.29
N ALA A 165 7.36 6.99 19.12
CA ALA A 165 6.56 7.78 20.06
C ALA A 165 5.69 8.84 19.36
N ALA A 166 6.01 9.18 18.11
CA ALA A 166 5.25 10.12 17.27
C ALA A 166 5.14 9.59 15.84
N PRO A 167 4.13 10.06 15.07
CA PRO A 167 4.01 9.73 13.64
C PRO A 167 5.28 10.14 12.86
N GLU A 168 5.79 9.24 12.03
CA GLU A 168 6.99 9.49 11.21
C GLU A 168 6.71 10.34 9.95
N GLY A 169 5.47 10.82 9.76
CA GLY A 169 5.11 11.63 8.59
C GLY A 169 5.05 10.84 7.27
N ARG A 170 4.92 9.53 7.33
CA ARG A 170 4.82 8.70 6.12
C ARG A 170 3.48 8.88 5.40
N LYS A 171 2.41 9.09 6.16
CA LYS A 171 1.06 9.39 5.68
C LYS A 171 0.67 10.78 6.19
N VAL A 172 0.46 11.73 5.28
CA VAL A 172 0.19 13.13 5.62
C VAL A 172 -1.18 13.55 5.10
N GLU A 173 -2.05 13.98 6.00
CA GLU A 173 -3.29 14.65 5.63
C GLU A 173 -3.02 16.13 5.34
N HIS A 174 -3.46 16.60 4.18
CA HIS A 174 -3.42 18.01 3.81
C HIS A 174 -4.81 18.47 3.39
N ALA A 175 -5.66 18.71 4.38
CA ALA A 175 -7.03 19.21 4.16
C ALA A 175 -7.01 20.63 3.61
N THR A 176 -7.40 20.82 2.34
CA THR A 176 -7.44 22.14 1.70
C THR A 176 -8.50 22.20 0.60
N TRP A 177 -9.12 23.38 0.46
CA TRP A 177 -10.04 23.71 -0.62
C TRP A 177 -9.34 24.44 -1.78
N ASN A 178 -8.02 24.55 -1.78
CA ASN A 178 -7.27 25.19 -2.86
C ASN A 178 -7.54 24.47 -4.19
N PRO A 179 -8.07 25.16 -5.23
CA PRO A 179 -8.40 24.55 -6.51
C PRO A 179 -7.22 23.83 -7.19
N LEU A 180 -6.01 24.35 -7.06
CA LEU A 180 -4.81 23.72 -7.62
C LEU A 180 -4.52 22.37 -6.96
N ASN A 181 -4.77 22.26 -5.66
CA ASN A 181 -4.64 20.97 -4.95
C ASN A 181 -5.80 20.02 -5.31
N LEU A 182 -7.01 20.53 -5.42
CA LEU A 182 -8.19 19.72 -5.77
C LEU A 182 -8.06 19.08 -7.16
N LEU A 183 -7.36 19.71 -8.09
CA LEU A 183 -7.16 19.24 -9.46
C LEU A 183 -5.80 18.53 -9.68
N LYS A 184 -4.92 18.51 -8.67
CA LYS A 184 -3.58 17.94 -8.78
C LYS A 184 -3.64 16.42 -8.98
N ASN A 185 -2.93 15.89 -9.97
CA ASN A 185 -2.74 14.46 -10.21
C ASN A 185 -4.06 13.64 -10.19
N LEU A 186 -5.14 14.17 -10.78
CA LEU A 186 -6.38 13.43 -10.95
C LEU A 186 -6.17 12.23 -11.89
N ASN A 187 -6.81 11.12 -11.59
CA ASN A 187 -6.91 10.00 -12.53
C ASN A 187 -7.93 10.33 -13.66
N LEU A 188 -8.05 9.43 -14.64
CA LEU A 188 -8.98 9.62 -15.76
C LEU A 188 -10.42 9.88 -15.30
N PHE A 189 -10.90 9.13 -14.30
CA PHE A 189 -12.25 9.31 -13.75
C PHE A 189 -12.43 10.71 -13.16
N GLY A 190 -11.43 11.21 -12.41
CA GLY A 190 -11.44 12.58 -11.87
C GLY A 190 -11.54 13.65 -12.95
N TRP A 191 -10.78 13.52 -14.03
CA TRP A 191 -10.86 14.45 -15.16
C TRP A 191 -12.19 14.39 -15.89
N LEU A 192 -12.76 13.20 -16.09
CA LEU A 192 -14.10 13.05 -16.68
C LEU A 192 -15.19 13.69 -15.82
N ALA A 193 -15.10 13.56 -14.50
CA ALA A 193 -16.05 14.21 -13.58
C ALA A 193 -15.92 15.74 -13.62
N VAL A 194 -14.72 16.29 -13.68
CA VAL A 194 -14.49 17.72 -13.83
C VAL A 194 -15.07 18.22 -15.17
N LEU A 195 -14.81 17.52 -16.26
CA LEU A 195 -15.36 17.87 -17.59
C LEU A 195 -16.89 17.86 -17.57
N ALA A 196 -17.51 16.83 -16.99
CA ALA A 196 -18.96 16.75 -16.87
C ALA A 196 -19.52 17.93 -16.07
N ALA A 197 -18.90 18.31 -14.95
CA ALA A 197 -19.31 19.45 -14.14
C ALA A 197 -19.23 20.77 -14.93
N VAL A 198 -18.15 20.97 -15.70
CA VAL A 198 -17.98 22.17 -16.54
C VAL A 198 -19.07 22.25 -17.62
N LEU A 199 -19.41 21.13 -18.27
CA LEU A 199 -20.45 21.08 -19.29
C LEU A 199 -21.84 21.41 -18.71
N VAL A 200 -22.14 20.92 -17.51
CA VAL A 200 -23.42 21.25 -16.83
C VAL A 200 -23.50 22.71 -16.44
N LEU A 201 -22.39 23.33 -16.04
CA LEU A 201 -22.37 24.77 -15.68
C LEU A 201 -22.42 25.70 -16.90
N ALA A 202 -22.06 25.21 -18.08
CA ALA A 202 -22.07 25.97 -19.34
C ALA A 202 -23.40 25.85 -20.12
N ALA A 203 -24.30 24.96 -19.70
CA ALA A 203 -25.63 24.73 -20.30
C ALA A 203 -26.72 25.55 -19.64
#